data_30bc7d94733e687331145b7b22896ee0
#
_entry.id   30bc7d94733e687331145b7b22896ee0
#
_cell.length_a   1.000
_cell.length_b   1.000
_cell.length_c   1.000
_cell.angle_alpha   90.00
_cell.angle_beta   90.00
_cell.angle_gamma   90.00
#
_symmetry.space_group_name_H-M   'P 1'
#
loop_
_entity.id
_entity.type
_entity.pdbx_description
1 polymer ?
#
loop_
_entity_poly.entity_id
_entity_poly.type
_entity_poly.pdbx_seq_one_letter_code
_entity_poly.pdbx_strand_id
1 'polypeptide(L)'
;MKLQQKLAILADAAKYDASCASSGSTNKSSKNGKGVGSTSSGMGICHSYTPDGRCISLLKVLFTNFCIYECSYCINRASSPVERARFTVEEVVNLTIDFYKRNYIEGLFLSSGIIQSSDYTMEQLVSVARELRKTHDFRGYIHLKTIPDASPELLRMAGLYADRLSINVELPSKQSLALYAPEKNPATIKKSMIVLRDHIDESKESRKKSKKIISSSSGSVQKNKQSSKFIYSPAGQSTQMIIGADQSSDAKILTLSNNLYSKYNMRRVYYSAFSPIPHSAEQLPAQSPPLIREHRLYQADWLLRFYGFDVNEITASSTAVNDSGPAGMLDLDVDPKLAWALRNRHFFPVNINTATREILLRVPGIGAIGANKIIKSRRFKQLRVMDVAKCGLSIKKIEPFIEAVDANPACRLLEDENLKQYFIKKESAQMTLF
;
A
#
# COMPACT_ATOMS: atom_id res chain seq x y z
N MET A 1 -16.33 -16.04 -26.46
CA MET A 1 -15.73 -16.53 -25.19
C MET A 1 -16.78 -16.48 -24.08
N LYS A 2 -16.92 -17.55 -23.29
CA LYS A 2 -17.88 -17.59 -22.16
C LYS A 2 -17.41 -16.66 -21.03
N LEU A 3 -18.34 -16.07 -20.27
CA LEU A 3 -18.07 -15.14 -19.17
C LEU A 3 -17.06 -15.71 -18.13
N GLN A 4 -17.21 -16.98 -17.80
CA GLN A 4 -16.32 -17.68 -16.86
C GLN A 4 -14.86 -17.75 -17.36
N GLN A 5 -14.66 -17.97 -18.67
CA GLN A 5 -13.32 -17.96 -19.28
C GLN A 5 -12.70 -16.56 -19.25
N LYS A 6 -13.49 -15.52 -19.61
CA LYS A 6 -13.05 -14.12 -19.48
C LYS A 6 -12.63 -13.80 -18.06
N LEU A 7 -13.43 -14.22 -17.07
CA LEU A 7 -13.11 -13.98 -15.66
C LEU A 7 -11.79 -14.62 -15.24
N ALA A 8 -11.55 -15.87 -15.64
CA ALA A 8 -10.31 -16.56 -15.32
C ALA A 8 -9.08 -15.83 -15.88
N ILE A 9 -9.13 -15.40 -17.15
CA ILE A 9 -8.03 -14.66 -17.80
C ILE A 9 -7.81 -13.30 -17.16
N LEU A 10 -8.89 -12.52 -16.98
CA LEU A 10 -8.77 -11.12 -16.54
C LEU A 10 -8.54 -10.98 -15.03
N ALA A 11 -8.94 -11.95 -14.24
CA ALA A 11 -8.59 -12.02 -12.83
C ALA A 11 -7.13 -12.47 -12.63
N ASP A 12 -6.65 -13.43 -13.40
CA ASP A 12 -5.23 -13.83 -13.37
C ASP A 12 -4.32 -12.70 -13.81
N ALA A 13 -4.67 -12.00 -14.89
CA ALA A 13 -3.92 -10.81 -15.34
C ALA A 13 -3.88 -9.68 -14.29
N ALA A 14 -4.93 -9.55 -13.47
CA ALA A 14 -5.00 -8.53 -12.42
C ALA A 14 -4.10 -8.83 -11.21
N LYS A 15 -3.52 -10.01 -11.06
CA LYS A 15 -2.65 -10.35 -9.90
C LYS A 15 -1.41 -9.46 -9.79
N TYR A 16 -0.92 -8.94 -10.91
CA TYR A 16 0.25 -8.06 -10.98
C TYR A 16 -0.05 -6.62 -10.52
N ASP A 17 -1.33 -6.24 -10.36
CA ASP A 17 -1.71 -4.95 -9.77
C ASP A 17 -1.65 -5.06 -8.24
N ALA A 18 -0.79 -4.28 -7.58
CA ALA A 18 -0.78 -4.21 -6.13
C ALA A 18 -1.99 -3.39 -5.64
N SER A 19 -2.91 -4.04 -4.99
CA SER A 19 -4.06 -3.38 -4.35
C SER A 19 -4.07 -3.55 -2.85
N CYS A 20 -3.36 -4.56 -2.36
CA CYS A 20 -3.37 -4.97 -0.96
C CYS A 20 -2.07 -5.71 -0.67
N ALA A 21 -1.78 -5.89 0.59
CA ALA A 21 -0.79 -6.86 1.05
C ALA A 21 -1.28 -8.28 0.66
N SER A 22 -1.19 -8.62 -0.61
CA SER A 22 -1.47 -9.96 -1.12
C SER A 22 -0.29 -10.90 -0.89
N SER A 23 0.55 -10.55 0.05
CA SER A 23 1.71 -11.35 0.41
C SER A 23 1.26 -12.62 1.11
N GLY A 24 1.32 -13.74 0.38
CA GLY A 24 1.60 -15.03 0.98
C GLY A 24 0.45 -15.80 1.60
N SER A 25 -0.79 -15.71 1.13
CA SER A 25 -1.73 -16.78 1.39
C SER A 25 -1.39 -17.96 0.49
N THR A 26 -0.80 -19.00 1.05
CA THR A 26 -0.65 -20.29 0.35
C THR A 26 -2.02 -20.80 -0.06
N ASN A 27 -2.18 -21.11 -1.35
CA ASN A 27 -3.40 -21.71 -1.89
C ASN A 27 -3.67 -23.03 -1.17
N LYS A 28 -4.77 -23.08 -0.41
CA LYS A 28 -5.24 -24.31 0.21
C LYS A 28 -6.30 -24.93 -0.70
N SER A 29 -6.12 -26.18 -1.04
CA SER A 29 -7.06 -26.92 -1.90
C SER A 29 -7.55 -28.18 -1.20
N SER A 30 -8.86 -28.40 -1.17
CA SER A 30 -9.48 -29.63 -0.69
C SER A 30 -9.63 -30.69 -1.78
N LYS A 31 -9.05 -30.49 -2.97
CA LYS A 31 -9.18 -31.42 -4.11
C LYS A 31 -8.76 -32.86 -3.81
N ASN A 32 -7.97 -33.10 -2.75
CA ASN A 32 -7.54 -34.44 -2.35
C ASN A 32 -8.38 -35.04 -1.20
N GLY A 33 -9.59 -34.53 -0.95
CA GLY A 33 -10.53 -35.10 0.03
C GLY A 33 -10.16 -34.90 1.51
N LYS A 34 -9.10 -34.18 1.83
CA LYS A 34 -8.65 -33.90 3.20
C LYS A 34 -8.93 -32.44 3.55
N GLY A 35 -10.18 -32.13 3.91
CA GLY A 35 -10.59 -30.81 4.38
C GLY A 35 -11.85 -30.28 3.70
N VAL A 36 -12.42 -29.22 4.28
CA VAL A 36 -13.62 -28.53 3.78
C VAL A 36 -13.19 -27.18 3.22
N GLY A 37 -13.60 -26.88 1.99
CA GLY A 37 -13.30 -25.64 1.30
C GLY A 37 -11.93 -25.62 0.61
N SER A 38 -11.77 -24.72 -0.33
CA SER A 38 -10.51 -24.43 -1.01
C SER A 38 -10.40 -22.92 -1.19
N THR A 39 -9.19 -22.38 -1.07
CA THR A 39 -8.93 -21.02 -1.56
C THR A 39 -8.92 -21.10 -3.09
N SER A 40 -9.97 -20.60 -3.71
CA SER A 40 -10.05 -20.53 -5.17
C SER A 40 -9.05 -19.50 -5.69
N SER A 41 -7.86 -19.97 -6.06
CA SER A 41 -7.01 -19.21 -6.98
C SER A 41 -7.77 -19.06 -8.29
N GLY A 42 -8.06 -17.83 -8.73
CA GLY A 42 -8.70 -17.57 -10.01
C GLY A 42 -10.07 -16.91 -9.97
N MET A 43 -10.68 -16.70 -8.80
CA MET A 43 -11.95 -15.94 -8.72
C MET A 43 -11.77 -14.41 -8.64
N GLY A 44 -10.55 -13.90 -8.71
CA GLY A 44 -10.30 -12.46 -8.70
C GLY A 44 -10.67 -11.74 -7.39
N ILE A 45 -10.79 -12.45 -6.27
CA ILE A 45 -11.09 -11.83 -4.99
C ILE A 45 -9.79 -11.48 -4.28
N CYS A 46 -9.66 -10.20 -3.92
CA CYS A 46 -8.56 -9.70 -3.10
C CYS A 46 -9.08 -9.00 -1.85
N HIS A 47 -8.19 -8.75 -0.89
CA HIS A 47 -8.52 -8.05 0.34
C HIS A 47 -7.85 -6.68 0.38
N SER A 48 -8.56 -5.66 0.85
CA SER A 48 -8.06 -4.30 1.02
C SER A 48 -8.44 -3.74 2.38
N TYR A 49 -7.60 -2.85 2.91
CA TYR A 49 -7.90 -2.16 4.15
C TYR A 49 -8.52 -0.79 3.88
N THR A 50 -9.67 -0.54 4.49
CA THR A 50 -10.30 0.78 4.51
C THR A 50 -9.57 1.72 5.47
N PRO A 51 -9.80 3.04 5.37
CA PRO A 51 -9.16 4.02 6.27
C PRO A 51 -9.43 3.81 7.76
N ASP A 52 -10.52 3.14 8.10
CA ASP A 52 -10.92 2.78 9.47
C ASP A 52 -10.31 1.43 9.95
N GLY A 53 -9.46 0.81 9.13
CA GLY A 53 -8.73 -0.41 9.46
C GLY A 53 -9.48 -1.72 9.20
N ARG A 54 -10.72 -1.68 8.68
CA ARG A 54 -11.45 -2.90 8.30
C ARG A 54 -10.84 -3.52 7.05
N CYS A 55 -10.76 -4.85 7.03
CA CYS A 55 -10.41 -5.62 5.85
C CYS A 55 -11.67 -5.87 5.02
N ILE A 56 -11.67 -5.47 3.77
CA ILE A 56 -12.77 -5.68 2.82
C ILE A 56 -12.35 -6.58 1.67
N SER A 57 -13.26 -7.42 1.22
CA SER A 57 -13.09 -8.28 0.05
C SER A 57 -13.50 -7.55 -1.23
N LEU A 58 -12.65 -7.57 -2.25
CA LEU A 58 -12.92 -6.89 -3.52
C LEU A 58 -12.83 -7.87 -4.69
N LEU A 59 -13.75 -7.74 -5.64
CA LEU A 59 -13.57 -8.32 -6.97
C LEU A 59 -12.49 -7.51 -7.69
N LYS A 60 -11.35 -8.12 -7.94
CA LYS A 60 -10.21 -7.49 -8.60
C LYS A 60 -10.04 -8.09 -9.99
N VAL A 61 -10.34 -7.30 -11.01
CA VAL A 61 -10.29 -7.72 -12.40
C VAL A 61 -9.77 -6.62 -13.31
N LEU A 62 -9.22 -7.02 -14.46
CA LEU A 62 -9.03 -6.12 -15.59
C LEU A 62 -10.33 -6.03 -16.39
N PHE A 63 -10.67 -4.83 -16.86
CA PHE A 63 -11.71 -4.65 -17.88
C PHE A 63 -11.31 -5.35 -19.18
N THR A 64 -10.04 -5.21 -19.54
CA THR A 64 -9.41 -5.94 -20.64
C THR A 64 -7.91 -6.09 -20.40
N ASN A 65 -7.31 -7.17 -20.90
CA ASN A 65 -5.87 -7.33 -20.98
C ASN A 65 -5.30 -7.07 -22.39
N PHE A 66 -6.12 -6.64 -23.34
CA PHE A 66 -5.61 -6.01 -24.56
C PHE A 66 -4.97 -4.67 -24.17
N CYS A 67 -3.80 -4.39 -24.73
CA CYS A 67 -3.09 -3.14 -24.51
C CYS A 67 -2.35 -2.72 -25.77
N ILE A 68 -2.29 -1.40 -26.03
CA ILE A 68 -1.52 -0.82 -27.13
C ILE A 68 -0.11 -0.40 -26.72
N TYR A 69 0.24 -0.51 -25.40
CA TYR A 69 1.53 -0.12 -24.85
C TYR A 69 2.51 -1.30 -24.75
N GLU A 70 3.82 -1.00 -24.88
CA GLU A 70 4.93 -1.96 -24.80
C GLU A 70 5.70 -1.86 -23.49
N CYS A 71 5.01 -1.68 -22.35
CA CYS A 71 5.67 -1.68 -21.05
C CYS A 71 6.39 -3.02 -20.79
N SER A 72 7.73 -3.01 -20.82
CA SER A 72 8.56 -4.22 -20.77
C SER A 72 8.30 -5.12 -19.55
N TYR A 73 7.92 -4.52 -18.41
CA TYR A 73 7.58 -5.23 -17.16
C TYR A 73 6.15 -5.77 -17.12
N CYS A 74 5.33 -5.51 -18.13
CA CYS A 74 3.91 -5.87 -18.12
C CYS A 74 3.65 -7.13 -18.92
N ILE A 75 2.99 -8.13 -18.30
CA ILE A 75 2.58 -9.34 -19.00
C ILE A 75 1.56 -9.08 -20.11
N ASN A 76 0.83 -7.96 -20.01
CA ASN A 76 -0.22 -7.58 -20.96
C ASN A 76 0.25 -6.55 -22.01
N ARG A 77 1.58 -6.35 -22.19
CA ARG A 77 2.09 -5.48 -23.27
C ARG A 77 1.62 -5.95 -24.63
N ALA A 78 1.58 -5.08 -25.63
CA ALA A 78 1.00 -5.36 -26.95
C ALA A 78 1.60 -6.61 -27.61
N SER A 79 2.94 -6.76 -27.54
CA SER A 79 3.68 -7.88 -28.13
C SER A 79 3.58 -9.20 -27.37
N SER A 80 3.02 -9.21 -26.16
CA SER A 80 2.98 -10.44 -25.34
C SER A 80 2.01 -11.49 -25.89
N PRO A 81 2.42 -12.75 -26.04
CA PRO A 81 1.61 -13.82 -26.63
C PRO A 81 0.62 -14.45 -25.63
N VAL A 82 0.10 -13.65 -24.69
CA VAL A 82 -0.86 -14.14 -23.69
C VAL A 82 -2.28 -14.18 -24.24
N GLU A 83 -3.09 -15.06 -23.72
CA GLU A 83 -4.51 -15.12 -24.06
C GLU A 83 -5.21 -13.80 -23.70
N ARG A 84 -5.98 -13.26 -24.63
CA ARG A 84 -6.61 -11.94 -24.51
C ARG A 84 -8.10 -12.07 -24.31
N ALA A 85 -8.63 -11.27 -23.40
CA ALA A 85 -10.05 -11.14 -23.16
C ALA A 85 -10.46 -9.69 -22.93
N ARG A 86 -11.75 -9.41 -23.10
CA ARG A 86 -12.38 -8.13 -22.81
C ARG A 86 -13.78 -8.37 -22.27
N PHE A 87 -14.10 -7.69 -21.17
CA PHE A 87 -15.49 -7.56 -20.72
C PHE A 87 -16.23 -6.44 -21.46
N THR A 88 -17.55 -6.55 -21.50
CA THR A 88 -18.43 -5.39 -21.72
C THR A 88 -18.68 -4.69 -20.38
N VAL A 89 -19.18 -3.46 -20.43
CA VAL A 89 -19.60 -2.72 -19.23
C VAL A 89 -20.65 -3.53 -18.45
N GLU A 90 -21.65 -4.05 -19.14
CA GLU A 90 -22.71 -4.85 -18.58
C GLU A 90 -22.20 -6.12 -17.88
N GLU A 91 -21.25 -6.83 -18.52
CA GLU A 91 -20.65 -8.04 -17.92
C GLU A 91 -19.97 -7.75 -16.58
N VAL A 92 -19.19 -6.64 -16.47
CA VAL A 92 -18.52 -6.26 -15.20
C VAL A 92 -19.55 -5.85 -14.16
N VAL A 93 -20.56 -5.09 -14.54
CA VAL A 93 -21.63 -4.64 -13.66
C VAL A 93 -22.40 -5.85 -13.09
N ASN A 94 -22.87 -6.74 -13.95
CA ASN A 94 -23.61 -7.93 -13.54
C ASN A 94 -22.75 -8.84 -12.65
N LEU A 95 -21.51 -9.06 -13.01
CA LEU A 95 -20.55 -9.87 -12.21
C LEU A 95 -20.38 -9.28 -10.80
N THR A 96 -20.19 -7.96 -10.73
CA THR A 96 -20.03 -7.25 -9.45
C THR A 96 -21.27 -7.37 -8.57
N ILE A 97 -22.45 -7.17 -9.14
CA ILE A 97 -23.73 -7.26 -8.42
C ILE A 97 -23.99 -8.69 -7.96
N ASP A 98 -23.75 -9.68 -8.80
CA ASP A 98 -23.96 -11.09 -8.45
C ASP A 98 -23.04 -11.56 -7.32
N PHE A 99 -21.75 -11.19 -7.37
CA PHE A 99 -20.80 -11.52 -6.32
C PHE A 99 -21.12 -10.80 -5.00
N TYR A 100 -21.56 -9.55 -5.10
CA TYR A 100 -21.99 -8.77 -3.93
C TYR A 100 -23.24 -9.37 -3.27
N LYS A 101 -24.28 -9.69 -4.06
CA LYS A 101 -25.52 -10.32 -3.55
C LYS A 101 -25.27 -11.69 -2.87
N ARG A 102 -24.23 -12.41 -3.32
CA ARG A 102 -23.81 -13.68 -2.72
C ARG A 102 -22.84 -13.52 -1.54
N ASN A 103 -22.57 -12.28 -1.10
CA ASN A 103 -21.61 -11.96 -0.02
C ASN A 103 -20.18 -12.45 -0.28
N TYR A 104 -19.77 -12.60 -1.53
CA TYR A 104 -18.39 -12.96 -1.85
C TYR A 104 -17.46 -11.75 -1.79
N ILE A 105 -17.99 -10.56 -2.06
CA ILE A 105 -17.23 -9.31 -2.12
C ILE A 105 -18.02 -8.17 -1.44
N GLU A 106 -17.28 -7.17 -1.00
CA GLU A 106 -17.79 -5.89 -0.48
C GLU A 106 -17.57 -4.74 -1.46
N GLY A 107 -16.86 -4.99 -2.58
CA GLY A 107 -16.58 -3.97 -3.57
C GLY A 107 -15.88 -4.47 -4.82
N LEU A 108 -15.56 -3.52 -5.70
CA LEU A 108 -14.88 -3.72 -6.98
C LEU A 108 -13.56 -2.99 -7.00
N PHE A 109 -12.49 -3.64 -7.44
CA PHE A 109 -11.25 -3.03 -7.91
C PHE A 109 -11.13 -3.28 -9.42
N LEU A 110 -11.24 -2.22 -10.20
CA LEU A 110 -11.22 -2.30 -11.66
C LEU A 110 -10.01 -1.57 -12.23
N SER A 111 -9.23 -2.29 -13.02
CA SER A 111 -8.13 -1.79 -13.84
C SER A 111 -8.32 -2.18 -15.30
N SER A 112 -7.43 -1.76 -16.19
CA SER A 112 -7.51 -2.10 -17.61
C SER A 112 -6.15 -2.02 -18.30
N GLY A 113 -5.91 -2.84 -19.31
CA GLY A 113 -5.03 -2.49 -20.40
C GLY A 113 -5.63 -1.31 -21.19
N ILE A 114 -4.82 -0.61 -21.95
CA ILE A 114 -5.23 0.57 -22.74
C ILE A 114 -5.55 0.11 -24.15
N ILE A 115 -6.80 0.29 -24.56
CA ILE A 115 -7.29 -0.05 -25.92
C ILE A 115 -7.71 1.22 -26.67
N GLN A 116 -7.44 1.27 -27.94
CA GLN A 116 -7.73 2.39 -28.85
C GLN A 116 -7.09 3.72 -28.40
N SER A 117 -7.52 4.28 -27.26
CA SER A 117 -6.97 5.48 -26.65
C SER A 117 -7.15 5.47 -25.15
N SER A 118 -6.43 6.37 -24.46
CA SER A 118 -6.56 6.57 -23.01
C SER A 118 -7.97 7.01 -22.65
N ASP A 119 -8.55 7.95 -23.40
CA ASP A 119 -9.91 8.46 -23.16
C ASP A 119 -10.97 7.37 -23.36
N TYR A 120 -10.91 6.65 -24.48
CA TYR A 120 -11.85 5.56 -24.73
C TYR A 120 -11.83 4.51 -23.62
N THR A 121 -10.63 4.12 -23.18
CA THR A 121 -10.48 3.15 -22.10
C THR A 121 -11.05 3.71 -20.79
N MET A 122 -10.75 4.97 -20.47
CA MET A 122 -11.24 5.61 -19.26
C MET A 122 -12.76 5.78 -19.25
N GLU A 123 -13.38 6.07 -20.38
CA GLU A 123 -14.84 6.13 -20.55
C GLU A 123 -15.52 4.82 -20.20
N GLN A 124 -14.92 3.68 -20.60
CA GLN A 124 -15.46 2.36 -20.25
C GLN A 124 -15.43 2.14 -18.72
N LEU A 125 -14.30 2.47 -18.07
CA LEU A 125 -14.16 2.32 -16.62
C LEU A 125 -15.14 3.23 -15.85
N VAL A 126 -15.28 4.48 -16.30
CA VAL A 126 -16.25 5.43 -15.73
C VAL A 126 -17.68 4.94 -15.93
N SER A 127 -17.99 4.36 -17.09
CA SER A 127 -19.33 3.82 -17.38
C SER A 127 -19.70 2.69 -16.45
N VAL A 128 -18.77 1.76 -16.17
CA VAL A 128 -18.98 0.69 -15.16
C VAL A 128 -19.32 1.30 -13.80
N ALA A 129 -18.51 2.24 -13.31
CA ALA A 129 -18.72 2.83 -11.99
C ALA A 129 -20.03 3.64 -11.92
N ARG A 130 -20.34 4.40 -12.98
CA ARG A 130 -21.58 5.17 -13.10
C ARG A 130 -22.80 4.26 -13.08
N GLU A 131 -22.79 3.18 -13.84
CA GLU A 131 -23.90 2.25 -13.94
C GLU A 131 -24.14 1.52 -12.60
N LEU A 132 -23.08 1.05 -11.96
CA LEU A 132 -23.16 0.50 -10.60
C LEU A 132 -23.82 1.49 -9.63
N ARG A 133 -23.42 2.77 -9.64
CA ARG A 133 -23.96 3.78 -8.70
C ARG A 133 -25.37 4.27 -9.05
N LYS A 134 -25.65 4.48 -10.35
CA LYS A 134 -26.89 5.14 -10.79
C LYS A 134 -28.01 4.16 -11.09
N THR A 135 -27.70 3.05 -11.76
CA THR A 135 -28.70 2.07 -12.18
C THR A 135 -28.98 1.04 -11.10
N HIS A 136 -27.93 0.55 -10.44
CA HIS A 136 -28.03 -0.52 -9.45
C HIS A 136 -28.00 -0.04 -7.98
N ASP A 137 -27.87 1.27 -7.74
CA ASP A 137 -27.70 1.85 -6.38
C ASP A 137 -26.64 1.13 -5.53
N PHE A 138 -25.59 0.64 -6.18
CA PHE A 138 -24.53 -0.10 -5.53
C PHE A 138 -23.80 0.75 -4.50
N ARG A 139 -23.80 0.33 -3.24
CA ARG A 139 -23.18 1.05 -2.11
C ARG A 139 -21.86 0.43 -1.64
N GLY A 140 -21.41 -0.66 -2.27
CA GLY A 140 -20.12 -1.26 -2.02
C GLY A 140 -18.98 -0.35 -2.46
N TYR A 141 -17.76 -0.71 -2.05
CA TYR A 141 -16.55 0.05 -2.34
C TYR A 141 -16.15 -0.07 -3.82
N ILE A 142 -15.81 1.05 -4.46
CA ILE A 142 -15.31 1.07 -5.84
C ILE A 142 -13.93 1.73 -5.86
N HIS A 143 -12.93 0.97 -6.30
CA HIS A 143 -11.59 1.46 -6.58
C HIS A 143 -11.34 1.37 -8.10
N LEU A 144 -11.13 2.52 -8.75
CA LEU A 144 -10.75 2.58 -10.15
C LEU A 144 -9.25 2.90 -10.30
N LYS A 145 -8.57 2.11 -11.10
CA LYS A 145 -7.24 2.45 -11.59
C LYS A 145 -7.40 3.31 -12.85
N THR A 146 -7.14 4.59 -12.71
CA THR A 146 -7.34 5.57 -13.80
C THR A 146 -6.20 5.52 -14.80
N ILE A 147 -6.51 5.93 -16.02
CA ILE A 147 -5.53 6.04 -17.11
C ILE A 147 -4.85 7.42 -17.03
N PRO A 148 -3.52 7.50 -16.93
CA PRO A 148 -2.81 8.78 -16.72
C PRO A 148 -3.06 9.85 -17.76
N ASP A 149 -3.14 9.44 -19.03
CA ASP A 149 -3.28 10.34 -20.18
C ASP A 149 -4.76 10.61 -20.55
N ALA A 150 -5.70 10.18 -19.72
CA ALA A 150 -7.11 10.46 -19.90
C ALA A 150 -7.42 11.94 -19.64
N SER A 151 -8.43 12.47 -20.31
CA SER A 151 -8.86 13.85 -20.17
C SER A 151 -9.23 14.19 -18.71
N PRO A 152 -8.99 15.44 -18.27
CA PRO A 152 -9.35 15.88 -16.91
C PRO A 152 -10.83 15.68 -16.58
N GLU A 153 -11.70 15.82 -17.59
CA GLU A 153 -13.14 15.60 -17.41
C GLU A 153 -13.47 14.15 -17.05
N LEU A 154 -12.84 13.18 -17.71
CA LEU A 154 -13.03 11.76 -17.40
C LEU A 154 -12.47 11.41 -16.02
N LEU A 155 -11.35 12.00 -15.64
CA LEU A 155 -10.80 11.85 -14.29
C LEU A 155 -11.74 12.43 -13.23
N ARG A 156 -12.34 13.60 -13.53
CA ARG A 156 -13.36 14.20 -12.66
C ARG A 156 -14.59 13.31 -12.54
N MET A 157 -15.10 12.76 -13.62
CA MET A 157 -16.23 11.85 -13.61
C MET A 157 -15.94 10.57 -12.81
N ALA A 158 -14.74 10.01 -12.97
CA ALA A 158 -14.32 8.83 -12.21
C ALA A 158 -14.44 9.05 -10.69
N GLY A 159 -13.96 10.20 -10.21
CA GLY A 159 -14.00 10.51 -8.77
C GLY A 159 -15.40 10.77 -8.21
N LEU A 160 -16.39 11.07 -9.05
CA LEU A 160 -17.78 11.18 -8.62
C LEU A 160 -18.41 9.81 -8.30
N TYR A 161 -17.92 8.74 -8.92
CA TYR A 161 -18.50 7.40 -8.79
C TYR A 161 -17.63 6.41 -8.04
N ALA A 162 -16.33 6.66 -7.94
CA ALA A 162 -15.38 5.80 -7.22
C ALA A 162 -15.07 6.33 -5.83
N ASP A 163 -14.87 5.41 -4.87
CA ASP A 163 -14.41 5.75 -3.53
C ASP A 163 -12.91 6.06 -3.51
N ARG A 164 -12.13 5.36 -4.32
CA ARG A 164 -10.70 5.56 -4.47
C ARG A 164 -10.30 5.57 -5.93
N LEU A 165 -9.37 6.46 -6.25
CA LEU A 165 -8.70 6.49 -7.53
C LEU A 165 -7.22 6.16 -7.36
N SER A 166 -6.62 5.49 -8.33
CA SER A 166 -5.17 5.26 -8.35
C SER A 166 -4.59 5.52 -9.73
N ILE A 167 -3.41 6.15 -9.72
CA ILE A 167 -2.57 6.35 -10.90
C ILE A 167 -1.20 5.81 -10.56
N ASN A 168 -0.70 4.85 -11.32
CA ASN A 168 0.61 4.27 -11.05
C ASN A 168 1.74 5.19 -11.50
N VAL A 169 2.74 5.39 -10.64
CA VAL A 169 4.04 5.98 -11.04
C VAL A 169 4.94 4.97 -11.73
N GLU A 170 4.64 3.69 -11.57
CA GLU A 170 5.30 2.50 -12.12
C GLU A 170 6.73 2.34 -11.63
N LEU A 171 7.65 3.23 -11.99
CA LEU A 171 9.07 3.11 -11.69
C LEU A 171 9.61 4.33 -10.93
N PRO A 172 10.67 4.13 -10.10
CA PRO A 172 11.19 5.20 -9.23
C PRO A 172 11.88 6.34 -9.98
N SER A 173 12.32 6.12 -11.23
CA SER A 173 13.05 7.13 -11.99
C SER A 173 12.45 7.41 -13.36
N LYS A 174 12.64 8.65 -13.84
CA LYS A 174 12.24 9.03 -15.20
C LYS A 174 13.00 8.23 -16.27
N GLN A 175 14.27 7.94 -16.02
CA GLN A 175 15.12 7.18 -16.94
C GLN A 175 14.62 5.74 -17.06
N SER A 176 14.34 5.07 -15.92
CA SER A 176 13.78 3.72 -15.92
C SER A 176 12.41 3.69 -16.60
N LEU A 177 11.57 4.71 -16.37
CA LEU A 177 10.26 4.77 -17.01
C LEU A 177 10.39 4.93 -18.53
N ALA A 178 11.27 5.80 -19.01
CA ALA A 178 11.53 5.98 -20.44
C ALA A 178 12.09 4.71 -21.11
N LEU A 179 12.90 3.94 -20.37
CA LEU A 179 13.49 2.70 -20.88
C LEU A 179 12.47 1.56 -20.94
N TYR A 180 11.67 1.38 -19.89
CA TYR A 180 10.82 0.19 -19.73
C TYR A 180 9.33 0.44 -20.07
N ALA A 181 8.89 1.67 -20.20
CA ALA A 181 7.53 2.05 -20.56
C ALA A 181 7.53 3.37 -21.37
N PRO A 182 8.07 3.36 -22.59
CA PRO A 182 8.34 4.58 -23.36
C PRO A 182 7.06 5.40 -23.65
N GLU A 183 5.89 4.78 -23.74
CA GLU A 183 4.62 5.47 -23.95
C GLU A 183 4.11 6.20 -22.70
N LYS A 184 4.65 5.91 -21.52
CA LYS A 184 4.23 6.55 -20.28
C LYS A 184 5.04 7.81 -19.97
N ASN A 185 4.37 8.95 -19.92
CA ASN A 185 5.01 10.22 -19.63
C ASN A 185 4.90 10.60 -18.16
N PRO A 186 6.05 10.77 -17.44
CA PRO A 186 6.03 11.18 -16.03
C PRO A 186 5.34 12.53 -15.79
N ALA A 187 5.33 13.43 -16.77
CA ALA A 187 4.69 14.74 -16.62
C ALA A 187 3.16 14.63 -16.64
N THR A 188 2.60 13.83 -17.56
CA THR A 188 1.15 13.58 -17.62
C THR A 188 0.66 12.81 -16.38
N ILE A 189 1.42 11.80 -15.92
CA ILE A 189 1.12 11.09 -14.65
C ILE A 189 0.99 12.09 -13.49
N LYS A 190 1.97 12.99 -13.35
CA LYS A 190 1.96 14.01 -12.29
C LYS A 190 0.82 15.02 -12.46
N LYS A 191 0.54 15.47 -13.69
CA LYS A 191 -0.56 16.37 -13.98
C LYS A 191 -1.90 15.75 -13.58
N SER A 192 -2.13 14.50 -13.93
CA SER A 192 -3.35 13.77 -13.54
C SER A 192 -3.48 13.61 -12.03
N MET A 193 -2.37 13.35 -11.31
CA MET A 193 -2.37 13.30 -9.84
C MET A 193 -2.71 14.66 -9.21
N ILE A 194 -2.27 15.77 -9.80
CA ILE A 194 -2.63 17.13 -9.35
C ILE A 194 -4.12 17.36 -9.54
N VAL A 195 -4.67 17.06 -10.71
CA VAL A 195 -6.11 17.19 -10.99
C VAL A 195 -6.95 16.42 -9.95
N LEU A 196 -6.58 15.18 -9.67
CA LEU A 196 -7.27 14.38 -8.66
C LEU A 196 -7.15 14.98 -7.25
N ARG A 197 -5.95 15.45 -6.87
CA ARG A 197 -5.72 16.11 -5.57
C ARG A 197 -6.64 17.31 -5.40
N ASP A 198 -6.67 18.19 -6.41
CA ASP A 198 -7.41 19.44 -6.34
C ASP A 198 -8.92 19.18 -6.18
N HIS A 199 -9.51 18.27 -6.94
CA HIS A 199 -10.90 17.88 -6.78
C HIS A 199 -11.20 17.20 -5.42
N ILE A 200 -10.29 16.37 -4.92
CA ILE A 200 -10.42 15.76 -3.59
C ILE A 200 -10.43 16.85 -2.50
N ASP A 201 -9.55 17.83 -2.60
CA ASP A 201 -9.40 18.87 -1.59
C ASP A 201 -10.55 19.89 -1.65
N GLU A 202 -11.00 20.29 -2.84
CA GLU A 202 -12.23 21.07 -3.05
C GLU A 202 -13.46 20.38 -2.43
N SER A 203 -13.61 19.07 -2.64
CA SER A 203 -14.71 18.30 -2.06
C SER A 203 -14.66 18.28 -0.53
N LYS A 204 -13.46 18.17 0.07
CA LYS A 204 -13.27 18.23 1.54
C LYS A 204 -13.61 19.62 2.11
N GLU A 205 -13.17 20.67 1.44
CA GLU A 205 -13.42 22.06 1.86
C GLU A 205 -14.91 22.41 1.80
N SER A 206 -15.57 22.05 0.72
CA SER A 206 -17.02 22.25 0.56
C SER A 206 -17.81 21.60 1.69
N ARG A 207 -17.38 20.41 2.13
CA ARG A 207 -17.98 19.70 3.29
C ARG A 207 -17.71 20.40 4.62
N LYS A 208 -16.49 20.91 4.83
CA LYS A 208 -16.15 21.66 6.05
C LYS A 208 -16.99 22.93 6.14
N LYS A 209 -17.16 23.68 5.05
CA LYS A 209 -18.00 24.88 4.97
C LYS A 209 -19.46 24.55 5.29
N SER A 210 -20.02 23.51 4.67
CA SER A 210 -21.41 23.06 4.92
C SER A 210 -21.65 22.67 6.39
N LYS A 211 -20.71 21.94 7.02
CA LYS A 211 -20.82 21.58 8.45
C LYS A 211 -20.75 22.81 9.36
N LYS A 212 -19.93 23.80 9.03
CA LYS A 212 -19.79 25.03 9.83
C LYS A 212 -21.06 25.89 9.80
N ILE A 213 -21.74 25.95 8.64
CA ILE A 213 -23.02 26.66 8.49
C ILE A 213 -24.12 25.99 9.32
N ILE A 214 -24.19 24.67 9.33
CA ILE A 214 -25.18 23.91 10.11
C ILE A 214 -24.96 24.06 11.63
N SER A 215 -23.72 24.18 12.09
CA SER A 215 -23.40 24.36 13.50
C SER A 215 -23.59 25.79 14.03
N SER A 216 -23.69 26.78 13.15
CA SER A 216 -23.91 28.18 13.52
C SER A 216 -25.37 28.63 13.48
N SER A 217 -26.29 27.84 12.94
CA SER A 217 -27.72 28.11 12.92
C SER A 217 -28.42 27.37 14.07
N SER A 218 -28.50 28.03 15.23
CA SER A 218 -29.36 27.61 16.35
C SER A 218 -30.82 28.02 16.09
N GLY A 219 -31.45 27.40 15.11
CA GLY A 219 -32.86 27.60 14.78
C GLY A 219 -33.37 26.39 14.01
N SER A 220 -34.55 25.94 14.33
CA SER A 220 -35.26 24.79 13.73
C SER A 220 -35.27 24.83 12.20
N VAL A 221 -34.21 24.31 11.59
CA VAL A 221 -34.18 24.11 10.15
C VAL A 221 -34.72 22.69 9.88
N GLN A 222 -35.90 22.62 9.26
CA GLN A 222 -36.41 21.40 8.65
C GLN A 222 -35.30 20.73 7.89
N LYS A 223 -35.00 19.47 8.21
CA LYS A 223 -34.09 18.61 7.48
C LYS A 223 -34.62 18.42 6.07
N ASN A 224 -34.32 19.35 5.18
CA ASN A 224 -34.51 19.13 3.76
C ASN A 224 -33.61 17.94 3.38
N LYS A 225 -34.27 16.81 3.08
CA LYS A 225 -33.66 15.58 2.55
C LYS A 225 -33.08 15.75 1.15
N GLN A 226 -32.67 16.97 0.75
CA GLN A 226 -32.11 17.24 -0.57
C GLN A 226 -30.60 17.23 -0.55
N SER A 227 -30.11 16.34 -1.40
CA SER A 227 -28.74 16.09 -1.83
C SER A 227 -27.84 15.42 -0.81
N SER A 228 -27.79 14.10 -0.86
CA SER A 228 -26.54 13.37 -0.62
C SER A 228 -25.55 13.83 -1.71
N LYS A 229 -24.87 14.98 -1.47
CA LYS A 229 -23.82 15.45 -2.37
C LYS A 229 -22.84 14.31 -2.53
N PHE A 230 -22.70 13.80 -3.74
CA PHE A 230 -21.65 12.82 -4.08
C PHE A 230 -20.31 13.36 -3.59
N ILE A 231 -19.65 12.58 -2.76
CA ILE A 231 -18.34 12.96 -2.21
C ILE A 231 -17.33 12.48 -3.22
N TYR A 232 -16.54 13.39 -3.76
CA TYR A 232 -15.48 13.06 -4.71
C TYR A 232 -14.43 12.18 -4.04
N SER A 233 -14.26 10.96 -4.53
CA SER A 233 -13.25 9.98 -4.10
C SER A 233 -12.94 10.01 -2.59
N PRO A 234 -13.88 9.64 -1.71
CA PRO A 234 -13.77 9.83 -0.26
C PRO A 234 -12.58 9.10 0.37
N ALA A 235 -12.13 8.00 -0.20
CA ALA A 235 -10.93 7.28 0.22
C ALA A 235 -9.63 7.86 -0.39
N GLY A 236 -9.72 8.93 -1.19
CA GLY A 236 -8.57 9.64 -1.75
C GLY A 236 -7.90 8.93 -2.91
N GLN A 237 -6.68 9.37 -3.23
CA GLN A 237 -5.88 8.77 -4.29
C GLN A 237 -4.72 7.93 -3.75
N SER A 238 -4.28 6.96 -4.55
CA SER A 238 -3.13 6.09 -4.28
C SER A 238 -2.31 5.86 -5.54
N THR A 239 -1.12 5.31 -5.37
CA THR A 239 -0.24 4.94 -6.48
C THR A 239 0.46 3.62 -6.18
N GLN A 240 1.00 3.01 -7.23
CA GLN A 240 1.84 1.82 -7.14
C GLN A 240 3.19 2.09 -7.78
N MET A 241 4.23 1.50 -7.21
CA MET A 241 5.60 1.53 -7.69
C MET A 241 6.17 0.12 -7.72
N ILE A 242 6.78 -0.25 -8.84
CA ILE A 242 7.45 -1.54 -9.02
C ILE A 242 8.87 -1.41 -8.45
N ILE A 243 9.25 -2.37 -7.61
CA ILE A 243 10.52 -2.37 -6.89
C ILE A 243 11.40 -3.48 -7.43
N GLY A 244 12.65 -3.15 -7.79
CA GLY A 244 13.64 -4.12 -8.26
C GLY A 244 13.51 -4.47 -9.73
N ALA A 245 12.70 -3.78 -10.52
CA ALA A 245 12.77 -3.81 -11.97
C ALA A 245 13.97 -2.99 -12.49
N ASP A 246 14.43 -2.04 -11.71
CA ASP A 246 15.63 -1.25 -11.96
C ASP A 246 16.56 -1.27 -10.73
N GLN A 247 17.74 -0.63 -10.85
CA GLN A 247 18.73 -0.55 -9.78
C GLN A 247 18.51 0.63 -8.82
N SER A 248 17.28 1.16 -8.74
CA SER A 248 16.98 2.25 -7.81
C SER A 248 17.17 1.82 -6.36
N SER A 249 17.89 2.65 -5.59
CA SER A 249 18.07 2.46 -4.15
C SER A 249 16.78 2.70 -3.38
N ASP A 250 16.67 2.11 -2.18
CA ASP A 250 15.51 2.30 -1.30
C ASP A 250 15.37 3.76 -0.86
N ALA A 251 16.48 4.49 -0.68
CA ALA A 251 16.48 5.92 -0.41
C ALA A 251 15.79 6.71 -1.52
N LYS A 252 16.08 6.40 -2.79
CA LYS A 252 15.43 7.06 -3.93
C LYS A 252 13.93 6.75 -4.00
N ILE A 253 13.56 5.50 -3.73
CA ILE A 253 12.17 5.03 -3.67
C ILE A 253 11.42 5.78 -2.56
N LEU A 254 11.96 5.82 -1.35
CA LEU A 254 11.35 6.45 -0.19
C LEU A 254 11.28 7.98 -0.33
N THR A 255 12.30 8.62 -0.91
CA THR A 255 12.28 10.06 -1.22
C THR A 255 11.17 10.38 -2.21
N LEU A 256 11.00 9.57 -3.26
CA LEU A 256 9.88 9.75 -4.19
C LEU A 256 8.54 9.57 -3.47
N SER A 257 8.40 8.55 -2.63
CA SER A 257 7.18 8.29 -1.86
C SER A 257 6.83 9.45 -0.93
N ASN A 258 7.81 10.01 -0.22
CA ASN A 258 7.62 11.17 0.65
C ASN A 258 7.15 12.41 -0.14
N ASN A 259 7.72 12.65 -1.33
CA ASN A 259 7.27 13.68 -2.24
C ASN A 259 5.83 13.44 -2.73
N LEU A 260 5.45 12.19 -2.98
CA LEU A 260 4.08 11.83 -3.40
C LEU A 260 3.06 12.10 -2.30
N TYR A 261 3.39 11.79 -1.05
CA TYR A 261 2.54 12.11 0.09
C TYR A 261 2.38 13.62 0.29
N SER A 262 3.48 14.37 0.28
CA SER A 262 3.47 15.80 0.59
C SER A 262 2.86 16.64 -0.55
N LYS A 263 3.24 16.38 -1.81
CA LYS A 263 2.84 17.23 -2.95
C LYS A 263 1.50 16.83 -3.57
N TYR A 264 1.16 15.54 -3.56
CA TYR A 264 -0.04 15.04 -4.23
C TYR A 264 -1.10 14.51 -3.25
N ASN A 265 -0.90 14.67 -1.93
CA ASN A 265 -1.84 14.24 -0.91
C ASN A 265 -2.24 12.76 -1.05
N MET A 266 -1.27 11.91 -1.40
CA MET A 266 -1.50 10.47 -1.56
C MET A 266 -1.93 9.85 -0.24
N ARG A 267 -2.86 8.92 -0.31
CA ARG A 267 -3.26 8.11 0.85
C ARG A 267 -2.35 6.90 1.05
N ARG A 268 -1.86 6.34 -0.05
CA ARG A 268 -0.99 5.16 -0.03
C ARG A 268 -0.09 5.13 -1.27
N VAL A 269 1.16 4.78 -1.06
CA VAL A 269 2.06 4.27 -2.09
C VAL A 269 2.14 2.76 -1.88
N TYR A 270 1.85 1.99 -2.92
CA TYR A 270 2.01 0.55 -2.91
C TYR A 270 3.36 0.20 -3.53
N TYR A 271 4.15 -0.57 -2.80
CA TYR A 271 5.39 -1.15 -3.29
C TYR A 271 5.09 -2.56 -3.77
N SER A 272 5.47 -2.88 -4.99
CA SER A 272 5.26 -4.19 -5.59
C SER A 272 6.59 -4.73 -6.08
N ALA A 273 7.08 -5.80 -5.47
CA ALA A 273 8.27 -6.47 -5.94
C ALA A 273 8.08 -6.89 -7.40
N PHE A 274 9.08 -6.58 -8.25
CA PHE A 274 9.09 -7.02 -9.63
C PHE A 274 9.00 -8.55 -9.68
N SER A 275 8.10 -9.08 -10.47
CA SER A 275 8.00 -10.51 -10.75
C SER A 275 8.38 -10.75 -12.21
N PRO A 276 9.41 -11.55 -12.50
CA PRO A 276 9.74 -11.91 -13.86
C PRO A 276 8.53 -12.50 -14.57
N ILE A 277 8.29 -12.04 -15.78
CA ILE A 277 7.20 -12.49 -16.64
C ILE A 277 7.74 -13.35 -17.76
N PRO A 278 6.96 -14.31 -18.30
CA PRO A 278 7.33 -15.03 -19.50
C PRO A 278 7.63 -14.04 -20.65
N HIS A 279 8.67 -14.34 -21.42
CA HIS A 279 9.10 -13.48 -22.54
C HIS A 279 9.42 -12.04 -22.14
N SER A 280 9.99 -11.83 -20.94
CA SER A 280 10.47 -10.51 -20.49
C SER A 280 11.58 -10.00 -21.41
N ALA A 281 11.73 -8.66 -21.46
CA ALA A 281 12.85 -8.04 -22.15
C ALA A 281 14.17 -8.41 -21.43
N GLU A 282 15.24 -8.65 -22.18
CA GLU A 282 16.57 -9.00 -21.65
C GLU A 282 17.14 -7.99 -20.66
N GLN A 283 16.67 -6.75 -20.73
CA GLN A 283 17.10 -5.65 -19.86
C GLN A 283 16.50 -5.70 -18.44
N LEU A 284 15.47 -6.53 -18.24
CA LEU A 284 14.83 -6.72 -16.93
C LEU A 284 15.55 -7.80 -16.13
N PRO A 285 15.59 -7.69 -14.80
CA PRO A 285 16.19 -8.73 -13.96
C PRO A 285 15.54 -10.09 -14.18
N ALA A 286 16.36 -11.14 -14.26
CA ALA A 286 15.88 -12.52 -14.39
C ALA A 286 15.22 -13.05 -13.09
N GLN A 287 15.48 -12.40 -11.96
CA GLN A 287 14.97 -12.81 -10.64
C GLN A 287 14.21 -11.68 -9.96
N SER A 288 13.21 -12.06 -9.17
CA SER A 288 12.53 -11.12 -8.28
C SER A 288 13.47 -10.62 -7.18
N PRO A 289 13.34 -9.35 -6.75
CA PRO A 289 14.00 -8.92 -5.52
C PRO A 289 13.47 -9.74 -4.33
N PRO A 290 14.25 -9.89 -3.25
CA PRO A 290 13.77 -10.57 -2.04
C PRO A 290 12.47 -9.94 -1.54
N LEU A 291 11.46 -10.76 -1.23
CA LEU A 291 10.16 -10.27 -0.72
C LEU A 291 10.29 -9.44 0.55
N ILE A 292 11.31 -9.74 1.36
CA ILE A 292 11.62 -8.97 2.56
C ILE A 292 11.92 -7.49 2.26
N ARG A 293 12.46 -7.14 1.08
CA ARG A 293 12.72 -5.76 0.66
C ARG A 293 11.41 -4.97 0.55
N GLU A 294 10.38 -5.56 -0.03
CA GLU A 294 9.03 -4.96 -0.09
C GLU A 294 8.50 -4.68 1.33
N HIS A 295 8.61 -5.66 2.22
CA HIS A 295 8.20 -5.51 3.62
C HIS A 295 8.99 -4.40 4.34
N ARG A 296 10.30 -4.30 4.12
CA ARG A 296 11.14 -3.23 4.71
C ARG A 296 10.73 -1.86 4.20
N LEU A 297 10.40 -1.72 2.91
CA LEU A 297 9.90 -0.47 2.35
C LEU A 297 8.56 -0.05 2.98
N TYR A 298 7.62 -0.97 3.19
CA TYR A 298 6.38 -0.65 3.92
C TYR A 298 6.62 -0.25 5.37
N GLN A 299 7.57 -0.89 6.04
CA GLN A 299 7.96 -0.52 7.42
C GLN A 299 8.59 0.88 7.44
N ALA A 300 9.50 1.17 6.52
CA ALA A 300 10.14 2.47 6.37
C ALA A 300 9.12 3.58 6.05
N ASP A 301 8.21 3.33 5.09
CA ASP A 301 7.10 4.24 4.75
C ASP A 301 6.27 4.62 5.99
N TRP A 302 6.02 3.64 6.87
CA TRP A 302 5.31 3.89 8.12
C TRP A 302 6.09 4.81 9.08
N LEU A 303 7.40 4.61 9.19
CA LEU A 303 8.27 5.46 10.03
C LEU A 303 8.28 6.91 9.54
N LEU A 304 8.41 7.12 8.22
CA LEU A 304 8.41 8.44 7.62
C LEU A 304 7.09 9.18 7.85
N ARG A 305 5.97 8.50 7.66
CA ARG A 305 4.64 9.13 7.69
C ARG A 305 4.11 9.40 9.09
N PHE A 306 4.46 8.59 10.06
CA PHE A 306 3.79 8.58 11.36
C PHE A 306 4.70 8.71 12.57
N TYR A 307 6.01 8.47 12.41
CA TYR A 307 6.96 8.50 13.53
C TYR A 307 8.01 9.60 13.41
N GLY A 308 7.95 10.42 12.35
CA GLY A 308 8.82 11.59 12.18
C GLY A 308 10.28 11.24 11.87
N PHE A 309 10.50 10.09 11.21
CA PHE A 309 11.83 9.78 10.68
C PHE A 309 12.07 10.47 9.34
N ASP A 310 13.34 10.72 9.02
CA ASP A 310 13.79 11.14 7.69
C ASP A 310 14.33 9.96 6.89
N VAL A 311 14.33 10.08 5.55
CA VAL A 311 14.85 9.02 4.66
C VAL A 311 16.32 8.73 4.96
N ASN A 312 17.13 9.77 5.15
CA ASN A 312 18.56 9.64 5.41
C ASN A 312 18.87 9.00 6.77
N GLU A 313 17.94 9.07 7.73
CA GLU A 313 18.09 8.42 9.02
C GLU A 313 17.93 6.90 8.92
N ILE A 314 17.05 6.41 8.04
CA ILE A 314 16.64 5.00 8.00
C ILE A 314 17.34 4.18 6.92
N THR A 315 17.94 4.82 5.92
CA THR A 315 18.72 4.13 4.88
C THR A 315 20.22 4.07 5.24
N ALA A 316 20.92 3.09 4.70
CA ALA A 316 22.36 2.94 4.91
C ALA A 316 23.13 4.15 4.36
N SER A 317 24.11 4.64 5.11
CA SER A 317 25.02 5.69 4.67
C SER A 317 26.24 5.07 4.01
N SER A 318 26.75 5.69 2.94
CA SER A 318 28.02 5.28 2.31
C SER A 318 29.25 5.47 3.20
N THR A 319 29.11 6.22 4.31
CA THR A 319 30.21 6.63 5.18
C THR A 319 30.24 5.92 6.54
N ALA A 320 29.21 5.13 6.87
CA ALA A 320 29.13 4.48 8.18
C ALA A 320 29.90 3.16 8.20
N VAL A 321 30.92 3.07 9.06
CA VAL A 321 31.79 1.89 9.25
C VAL A 321 31.02 0.62 9.64
N ASN A 322 29.82 0.76 10.20
CA ASN A 322 28.98 -0.34 10.70
C ASN A 322 27.78 -0.67 9.79
N ASP A 323 27.65 -0.06 8.60
CA ASP A 323 26.58 -0.37 7.65
C ASP A 323 26.99 -1.55 6.76
N SER A 324 26.39 -2.70 6.98
CA SER A 324 26.66 -3.95 6.24
C SER A 324 25.99 -4.01 4.86
N GLY A 325 25.41 -2.91 4.37
CA GLY A 325 24.66 -2.89 3.11
C GLY A 325 25.11 -1.80 2.14
N PRO A 326 24.73 -1.91 0.84
CA PRO A 326 25.01 -0.88 -0.15
C PRO A 326 24.37 0.46 0.24
N ALA A 327 25.04 1.57 -0.10
CA ALA A 327 24.55 2.92 0.19
C ALA A 327 23.12 3.15 -0.30
N GLY A 328 22.27 3.73 0.55
CA GLY A 328 20.87 4.03 0.26
C GLY A 328 19.93 2.84 0.30
N MET A 329 20.38 1.66 0.73
CA MET A 329 19.52 0.48 0.89
C MET A 329 19.06 0.34 2.34
N LEU A 330 17.92 -0.34 2.53
CA LEU A 330 17.43 -0.76 3.84
C LEU A 330 18.12 -2.07 4.25
N ASP A 331 18.31 -2.23 5.55
CA ASP A 331 18.76 -3.50 6.12
C ASP A 331 17.67 -4.57 5.93
N LEU A 332 18.03 -5.72 5.37
CA LEU A 332 17.08 -6.80 5.14
C LEU A 332 16.93 -7.74 6.35
N ASP A 333 17.96 -7.85 7.20
CA ASP A 333 17.96 -8.76 8.35
C ASP A 333 17.04 -8.25 9.48
N VAL A 334 17.09 -6.93 9.73
CA VAL A 334 16.32 -6.30 10.81
C VAL A 334 15.38 -5.22 10.26
N ASP A 335 14.35 -4.85 11.05
CA ASP A 335 13.44 -3.80 10.62
C ASP A 335 14.11 -2.41 10.60
N PRO A 336 13.64 -1.45 9.78
CA PRO A 336 14.31 -0.16 9.61
C PRO A 336 14.45 0.65 10.90
N LYS A 337 13.55 0.52 11.87
CA LYS A 337 13.65 1.21 13.16
C LYS A 337 14.74 0.61 14.02
N LEU A 338 14.84 -0.71 14.05
CA LEU A 338 15.92 -1.40 14.76
C LEU A 338 17.27 -1.10 14.08
N ALA A 339 17.34 -1.14 12.75
CA ALA A 339 18.56 -0.78 12.02
C ALA A 339 19.03 0.64 12.36
N TRP A 340 18.10 1.61 12.42
CA TRP A 340 18.40 2.97 12.87
C TRP A 340 18.93 3.01 14.31
N ALA A 341 18.30 2.28 15.24
CA ALA A 341 18.71 2.26 16.64
C ALA A 341 20.11 1.64 16.82
N LEU A 342 20.43 0.60 16.06
CA LEU A 342 21.75 -0.02 16.07
C LEU A 342 22.87 0.92 15.57
N ARG A 343 22.56 1.83 14.65
CA ARG A 343 23.50 2.88 14.19
C ARG A 343 23.59 4.06 15.15
N ASN A 344 22.55 4.30 15.94
CA ASN A 344 22.42 5.44 16.84
C ASN A 344 22.39 5.01 18.31
N ARG A 345 23.27 4.08 18.70
CA ARG A 345 23.31 3.50 20.06
C ARG A 345 23.47 4.56 21.15
N HIS A 346 24.16 5.66 20.86
CA HIS A 346 24.35 6.79 21.76
C HIS A 346 23.05 7.52 22.15
N PHE A 347 21.97 7.33 21.37
CA PHE A 347 20.64 7.84 21.68
C PHE A 347 19.96 7.05 22.83
N PHE A 348 20.45 5.89 23.16
CA PHE A 348 19.88 4.95 24.12
C PHE A 348 20.78 4.78 25.35
N PRO A 349 20.23 4.35 26.51
CA PRO A 349 18.84 4.01 26.76
C PRO A 349 17.92 5.21 26.91
N VAL A 350 16.63 5.04 26.58
CA VAL A 350 15.59 6.06 26.71
C VAL A 350 14.81 5.83 28.01
N ASN A 351 14.70 6.86 28.87
CA ASN A 351 13.93 6.77 30.09
C ASN A 351 12.42 6.82 29.80
N ILE A 352 11.72 5.70 30.04
CA ILE A 352 10.28 5.56 29.73
C ILE A 352 9.38 6.44 30.59
N ASN A 353 9.86 6.89 31.76
CA ASN A 353 9.09 7.71 32.69
C ASN A 353 9.10 9.20 32.31
N THR A 354 10.11 9.66 31.58
CA THR A 354 10.29 11.09 31.25
C THR A 354 10.22 11.38 29.76
N ALA A 355 10.59 10.43 28.89
CA ALA A 355 10.68 10.63 27.44
C ALA A 355 9.38 11.11 26.81
N THR A 356 9.49 12.02 25.81
CA THR A 356 8.33 12.45 25.02
C THR A 356 7.79 11.32 24.17
N ARG A 357 6.59 11.51 23.60
CA ARG A 357 5.98 10.54 22.71
C ARG A 357 6.85 10.27 21.48
N GLU A 358 7.44 11.30 20.92
CA GLU A 358 8.32 11.28 19.74
C GLU A 358 9.57 10.43 20.02
N ILE A 359 10.18 10.62 21.18
CA ILE A 359 11.35 9.84 21.63
C ILE A 359 10.96 8.37 21.84
N LEU A 360 9.84 8.10 22.51
CA LEU A 360 9.34 6.73 22.68
C LEU A 360 9.08 6.02 21.34
N LEU A 361 8.61 6.74 20.33
CA LEU A 361 8.39 6.19 18.99
C LEU A 361 9.69 5.81 18.27
N ARG A 362 10.85 6.32 18.70
CA ARG A 362 12.17 5.94 18.16
C ARG A 362 12.68 4.62 18.74
N VAL A 363 12.16 4.21 19.90
CA VAL A 363 12.58 2.95 20.53
C VAL A 363 12.09 1.74 19.73
N PRO A 364 12.97 0.79 19.34
CA PRO A 364 12.57 -0.46 18.68
C PRO A 364 11.51 -1.21 19.47
N GLY A 365 10.48 -1.72 18.79
CA GLY A 365 9.38 -2.43 19.44
C GLY A 365 8.27 -1.55 20.05
N ILE A 366 8.50 -0.24 20.25
CA ILE A 366 7.45 0.68 20.73
C ILE A 366 6.75 1.35 19.55
N GLY A 367 5.48 0.99 19.33
CA GLY A 367 4.60 1.64 18.35
C GLY A 367 3.71 2.72 18.98
N ALA A 368 2.88 3.38 18.18
CA ALA A 368 2.00 4.46 18.64
C ALA A 368 1.09 4.04 19.81
N ILE A 369 0.53 2.82 19.75
CA ILE A 369 -0.32 2.25 20.82
C ILE A 369 0.51 2.05 22.08
N GLY A 370 1.71 1.47 21.97
CA GLY A 370 2.61 1.24 23.09
C GLY A 370 3.06 2.54 23.75
N ALA A 371 3.51 3.52 22.97
CA ALA A 371 3.89 4.84 23.45
C ALA A 371 2.74 5.51 24.23
N ASN A 372 1.53 5.47 23.68
CA ASN A 372 0.35 6.04 24.36
C ASN A 372 0.01 5.31 25.66
N LYS A 373 0.16 3.98 25.72
CA LYS A 373 -0.04 3.20 26.96
C LYS A 373 1.00 3.56 28.01
N ILE A 374 2.28 3.62 27.64
CA ILE A 374 3.36 4.05 28.54
C ILE A 374 3.05 5.44 29.12
N ILE A 375 2.75 6.42 28.28
CA ILE A 375 2.43 7.79 28.68
C ILE A 375 1.22 7.85 29.62
N LYS A 376 0.21 7.05 29.39
CA LYS A 376 -0.96 6.95 30.29
C LYS A 376 -0.60 6.31 31.62
N SER A 377 0.11 5.19 31.59
CA SER A 377 0.44 4.42 32.80
C SER A 377 1.38 5.16 33.75
N ARG A 378 2.39 5.89 33.23
CA ARG A 378 3.33 6.65 34.04
C ARG A 378 2.73 7.84 34.80
N ARG A 379 1.49 8.24 34.45
CA ARG A 379 0.76 9.27 35.21
C ARG A 379 0.32 8.81 36.59
N PHE A 380 0.20 7.51 36.79
CA PHE A 380 -0.30 6.92 38.03
C PHE A 380 0.81 6.36 38.92
N LYS A 381 1.91 5.92 38.32
CA LYS A 381 3.09 5.40 39.03
C LYS A 381 4.32 5.46 38.13
N GLN A 382 5.48 5.50 38.74
CA GLN A 382 6.73 5.28 38.00
C GLN A 382 6.80 3.84 37.49
N LEU A 383 7.14 3.68 36.21
CA LEU A 383 7.16 2.38 35.53
C LEU A 383 8.49 1.69 35.72
N ARG A 384 8.43 0.38 35.96
CA ARG A 384 9.55 -0.54 35.91
C ARG A 384 9.64 -1.21 34.55
N VAL A 385 10.78 -1.84 34.22
CA VAL A 385 10.97 -2.57 32.96
C VAL A 385 9.84 -3.58 32.72
N MET A 386 9.46 -4.34 33.75
CA MET A 386 8.39 -5.35 33.63
C MET A 386 6.99 -4.75 33.42
N ASP A 387 6.75 -3.48 33.77
CA ASP A 387 5.45 -2.83 33.50
C ASP A 387 5.23 -2.59 32.01
N VAL A 388 6.33 -2.52 31.22
CA VAL A 388 6.26 -2.40 29.75
C VAL A 388 5.60 -3.65 29.12
N ALA A 389 5.82 -4.84 29.68
CA ALA A 389 5.14 -6.06 29.25
C ALA A 389 3.62 -5.97 29.43
N LYS A 390 3.15 -5.39 30.55
CA LYS A 390 1.71 -5.17 30.81
C LYS A 390 1.07 -4.20 29.81
N CYS A 391 1.87 -3.37 29.15
CA CYS A 391 1.42 -2.55 28.01
C CYS A 391 1.23 -3.34 26.71
N GLY A 392 1.52 -4.66 26.71
CA GLY A 392 1.44 -5.53 25.54
C GLY A 392 2.64 -5.37 24.59
N LEU A 393 3.79 -5.01 25.12
CA LEU A 393 5.04 -4.82 24.38
C LEU A 393 6.02 -5.97 24.67
N SER A 394 6.81 -6.35 23.66
CA SER A 394 7.80 -7.40 23.78
C SER A 394 9.05 -6.90 24.50
N ILE A 395 9.25 -7.32 25.74
CA ILE A 395 10.43 -6.96 26.55
C ILE A 395 11.72 -7.27 25.78
N LYS A 396 11.89 -8.45 25.25
CA LYS A 396 13.09 -8.88 24.51
C LYS A 396 13.51 -7.88 23.41
N LYS A 397 12.53 -7.21 22.77
CA LYS A 397 12.83 -6.21 21.71
C LYS A 397 13.17 -4.84 22.23
N ILE A 398 12.69 -4.49 23.41
CA ILE A 398 12.68 -3.12 23.94
C ILE A 398 13.75 -2.93 25.01
N GLU A 399 13.96 -3.98 25.81
CA GLU A 399 14.78 -3.95 27.02
C GLU A 399 16.17 -3.32 26.84
N PRO A 400 16.96 -3.62 25.80
CA PRO A 400 18.28 -2.99 25.63
C PRO A 400 18.22 -1.47 25.44
N PHE A 401 17.08 -0.95 24.98
CA PHE A 401 16.94 0.45 24.53
C PHE A 401 16.22 1.35 25.54
N ILE A 402 15.81 0.83 26.71
CA ILE A 402 15.04 1.59 27.69
C ILE A 402 15.67 1.61 29.06
N GLU A 403 15.45 2.70 29.76
CA GLU A 403 15.70 2.89 31.18
C GLU A 403 14.38 3.07 31.93
N ALA A 404 14.28 2.57 33.16
CA ALA A 404 13.12 2.63 34.03
C ALA A 404 13.57 3.02 35.44
N VAL A 405 12.66 2.87 36.45
CA VAL A 405 13.01 3.13 37.86
C VAL A 405 13.95 2.07 38.42
N ASP A 406 13.75 0.82 38.01
CA ASP A 406 14.58 -0.31 38.37
C ASP A 406 15.81 -0.41 37.47
N ALA A 407 16.88 -0.99 38.02
CA ALA A 407 18.09 -1.26 37.26
C ALA A 407 17.79 -2.18 36.07
N ASN A 408 18.26 -1.81 34.90
CA ASN A 408 18.10 -2.57 33.67
C ASN A 408 19.47 -3.02 33.14
N PRO A 409 19.95 -4.23 33.53
CA PRO A 409 21.25 -4.73 33.09
C PRO A 409 21.31 -5.00 31.58
N ALA A 410 20.17 -5.15 30.90
CA ALA A 410 20.12 -5.36 29.46
C ALA A 410 20.64 -4.15 28.66
N CYS A 411 20.68 -2.96 29.24
CA CYS A 411 21.28 -1.78 28.60
C CYS A 411 22.77 -1.98 28.25
N ARG A 412 23.49 -2.84 28.99
CA ARG A 412 24.90 -3.20 28.68
C ARG A 412 25.04 -3.83 27.28
N LEU A 413 23.99 -4.43 26.74
CA LEU A 413 24.00 -4.95 25.38
C LEU A 413 24.21 -3.87 24.32
N LEU A 414 23.96 -2.59 24.64
CA LEU A 414 24.23 -1.47 23.73
C LEU A 414 25.72 -1.31 23.42
N GLU A 415 26.61 -1.78 24.30
CA GLU A 415 28.06 -1.76 24.13
C GLU A 415 28.56 -2.97 23.34
N ASP A 416 27.75 -4.02 23.20
CA ASP A 416 28.13 -5.24 22.48
C ASP A 416 28.14 -4.98 20.96
N GLU A 417 29.29 -5.19 20.33
CA GLU A 417 29.45 -5.06 18.89
C GLU A 417 28.49 -5.98 18.11
N ASN A 418 28.21 -7.15 18.66
CA ASN A 418 27.33 -8.15 18.07
C ASN A 418 25.83 -7.98 18.40
N LEU A 419 25.43 -6.84 18.94
CA LEU A 419 24.03 -6.59 19.33
C LEU A 419 23.01 -6.91 18.21
N LYS A 420 23.37 -6.69 16.94
CA LYS A 420 22.51 -7.06 15.80
C LYS A 420 22.15 -8.53 15.82
N GLN A 421 23.08 -9.42 16.15
CA GLN A 421 22.86 -10.88 16.18
C GLN A 421 21.87 -11.32 17.26
N TYR A 422 21.77 -10.55 18.34
CA TYR A 422 20.78 -10.80 19.40
C TYR A 422 19.33 -10.72 18.86
N PHE A 423 19.10 -9.90 17.84
CA PHE A 423 17.76 -9.70 17.26
C PHE A 423 17.48 -10.56 16.04
N ILE A 424 18.52 -11.00 15.32
CA ILE A 424 18.35 -11.92 14.19
C ILE A 424 17.91 -13.28 14.76
N LYS A 425 16.70 -13.73 14.40
CA LYS A 425 16.28 -15.09 14.71
C LYS A 425 17.29 -16.03 14.06
N LYS A 426 18.00 -16.84 14.85
CA LYS A 426 18.55 -18.08 14.34
C LYS A 426 17.38 -18.86 13.78
N GLU A 427 17.29 -19.03 12.47
CA GLU A 427 16.50 -20.09 11.88
C GLU A 427 16.99 -21.36 12.57
N SER A 428 16.17 -21.90 13.46
CA SER A 428 16.39 -23.26 13.93
C SER A 428 16.42 -24.08 12.67
N ALA A 429 17.58 -24.63 12.34
CA ALA A 429 17.67 -25.73 11.41
C ALA A 429 16.74 -26.80 11.98
N GLN A 430 15.50 -26.80 11.55
CA GLN A 430 14.59 -27.90 11.78
C GLN A 430 15.18 -29.01 10.94
N MET A 431 16.01 -29.83 11.56
CA MET A 431 16.40 -31.10 11.00
C MET A 431 15.09 -31.81 10.66
N THR A 432 14.75 -31.85 9.39
CA THR A 432 13.81 -32.80 8.85
C THR A 432 14.43 -34.19 9.08
N LEU A 433 14.13 -34.77 10.24
CA LEU A 433 14.15 -36.20 10.42
C LEU A 433 12.97 -36.72 9.60
N PHE A 434 13.28 -37.28 8.47
CA PHE A 434 12.66 -38.18 7.47
C PHE A 434 12.79 -37.62 6.04
#